data_a0f8caa622119bf3a9fc6089c6cc3dc4
#
_entry.id   a0f8caa622119bf3a9fc6089c6cc3dc4
#
_cell.length_a   1.000
_cell.length_b   1.000
_cell.length_c   1.000
_cell.angle_alpha   90.00
_cell.angle_beta   90.00
_cell.angle_gamma   90.00
#
_symmetry.space_group_name_H-M   'P 1'
#
loop_
_entity.id
_entity.type
_entity.pdbx_description
1 polymer ?
#
loop_
_entity_poly.entity_id
_entity_poly.type
_entity_poly.pdbx_seq_one_letter_code
_entity_poly.pdbx_strand_id
1 'polypeptide(L)'
;MRKILFILLTLAYHACSSAQEPPSHKMIQERVHPYLIMTSDREASIRQAIEADEKWRQYHLLMIEEAKTCLDKPICKRTLTGKRLLDVSRECLRRILLLGYAYRMTGEMSYATRAQEELNSLADFTDWNPSHFLDVAEMTTAAAIGYDWLYSTLSESTRKKLEQAIISKGINPSLNSDYNNWLSRDNNWNQVCNGGITLGALAIYDQIPNQAAELINRAINSIRLPMKVYAPEGAYPEGYSYWGYGTTYNLMLIDALKSFIHSDYGLTQQEGFLSSAKFIQHMILSDGYSFNYGDCASSGRVNPCVFWMANHSKQTDLLWSENYLFSHSSPQKIQSYRYAVLALIWGADLSTEKVSPPSETMWVASKATVPVALMRTSWNYKQGMSLAIKGGTAQAGHAHLDAGSFVFVNNNIRWAIDLGPQDYNSLESKGIDLWNRSQQSDRWKVLRYNNFAHNTLTFNNELQNVNGNATITEYANEKNFKYAIINLTPVYKTQVKKVMRGTALSGMDYAIVRDEIETAQHGVTVRWNMATKAKPTIIDNHTIQLAQEGETLILKAESNEQVVAKTWNASPTTEYDAPNPGVTFVGFEVYLKPNSSNMLQVTLITNKNSNYENLTKQLKDWKKYVR
;
A
#
# COMPACT_ATOMS: atom_id res chain seq x y z
N MET A 1 63.19 -35.29 8.12
CA MET A 1 62.81 -34.17 7.27
C MET A 1 61.60 -34.56 6.42
N ARG A 2 60.39 -34.34 6.90
CA ARG A 2 59.14 -34.62 6.19
C ARG A 2 58.53 -33.27 5.80
N LYS A 3 58.40 -33.04 4.49
CA LYS A 3 57.68 -31.89 3.93
C LYS A 3 56.18 -32.20 4.01
N ILE A 4 55.42 -31.41 4.74
CA ILE A 4 53.95 -31.42 4.76
C ILE A 4 53.49 -30.45 3.70
N LEU A 5 52.80 -30.96 2.69
CA LEU A 5 52.15 -30.21 1.60
C LEU A 5 50.76 -29.78 2.07
N PHE A 6 50.55 -28.49 2.32
CA PHE A 6 49.23 -27.94 2.56
C PHE A 6 48.51 -27.73 1.22
N ILE A 7 47.48 -28.52 0.97
CA ILE A 7 46.54 -28.29 -0.14
C ILE A 7 45.44 -27.39 0.40
N LEU A 8 45.45 -26.12 -0.01
CA LEU A 8 44.33 -25.20 0.15
C LEU A 8 43.25 -25.55 -0.89
N LEU A 9 42.18 -26.20 -0.44
CA LEU A 9 40.93 -26.30 -1.19
C LEU A 9 40.20 -24.95 -1.10
N THR A 10 40.35 -24.11 -2.11
CA THR A 10 39.46 -22.99 -2.36
C THR A 10 38.14 -23.50 -2.96
N LEU A 11 37.12 -23.66 -2.12
CA LEU A 11 35.74 -23.83 -2.56
C LEU A 11 35.27 -22.50 -3.15
N ALA A 12 35.43 -22.37 -4.47
CA ALA A 12 34.75 -21.33 -5.21
C ALA A 12 33.25 -21.65 -5.24
N TYR A 13 32.47 -20.96 -4.43
CA TYR A 13 31.03 -20.89 -4.58
C TYR A 13 30.73 -20.15 -5.90
N HIS A 14 30.64 -20.88 -6.99
CA HIS A 14 29.97 -20.42 -8.19
C HIS A 14 28.48 -20.48 -7.90
N ALA A 15 27.91 -19.37 -7.42
CA ALA A 15 26.50 -19.09 -7.59
C ALA A 15 26.26 -18.89 -9.11
N CYS A 16 26.13 -20.00 -9.81
CA CYS A 16 25.60 -19.99 -11.17
C CYS A 16 24.15 -19.55 -11.07
N SER A 17 23.88 -18.26 -11.25
CA SER A 17 22.55 -17.81 -11.65
C SER A 17 22.34 -18.42 -13.04
N SER A 18 21.76 -19.62 -13.09
CA SER A 18 21.25 -20.16 -14.34
C SER A 18 20.16 -19.21 -14.81
N ALA A 19 20.50 -18.31 -15.72
CA ALA A 19 19.51 -17.66 -16.54
C ALA A 19 18.71 -18.78 -17.20
N GLN A 20 17.49 -19.03 -16.72
CA GLN A 20 16.60 -19.98 -17.37
C GLN A 20 16.40 -19.50 -18.80
N GLU A 21 16.74 -20.35 -19.77
CA GLU A 21 16.53 -20.04 -21.17
C GLU A 21 15.04 -19.73 -21.42
N PRO A 22 14.74 -18.83 -22.36
CA PRO A 22 13.34 -18.56 -22.74
C PRO A 22 12.67 -19.88 -23.16
N PRO A 23 11.36 -20.01 -22.91
CA PRO A 23 10.64 -21.24 -23.21
C PRO A 23 10.79 -21.61 -24.68
N SER A 24 11.26 -22.84 -24.97
CA SER A 24 11.35 -23.33 -26.32
C SER A 24 9.94 -23.49 -26.92
N HIS A 25 9.76 -23.20 -28.20
CA HIS A 25 8.47 -23.35 -28.91
C HIS A 25 7.78 -24.71 -28.70
N LYS A 26 8.53 -25.78 -28.41
CA LYS A 26 7.99 -27.13 -28.19
C LYS A 26 7.19 -27.27 -26.88
N MET A 27 7.42 -26.44 -25.86
CA MET A 27 6.71 -26.51 -24.58
C MET A 27 5.31 -25.88 -24.61
N ILE A 28 4.93 -25.26 -25.71
CA ILE A 28 3.76 -24.36 -25.81
C ILE A 28 2.62 -24.97 -26.64
N GLN A 29 2.79 -26.15 -27.25
CA GLN A 29 2.00 -26.64 -28.37
C GLN A 29 0.60 -27.22 -28.10
N GLU A 30 0.11 -27.35 -26.85
CA GLU A 30 -1.25 -27.89 -26.59
C GLU A 30 -1.92 -27.17 -25.42
N ARG A 31 -2.29 -25.90 -25.61
CA ARG A 31 -3.01 -25.17 -24.54
C ARG A 31 -4.43 -24.88 -24.91
N VAL A 32 -5.31 -25.17 -23.95
CA VAL A 32 -6.73 -24.88 -24.06
C VAL A 32 -7.06 -23.69 -23.17
N HIS A 33 -7.69 -22.67 -23.75
CA HIS A 33 -8.22 -21.55 -22.98
C HIS A 33 -9.29 -22.01 -21.96
N PRO A 34 -9.33 -21.42 -20.75
CA PRO A 34 -8.47 -20.37 -20.25
C PRO A 34 -7.19 -20.94 -19.61
N TYR A 35 -6.10 -20.21 -19.78
CA TYR A 35 -4.82 -20.51 -19.15
C TYR A 35 -4.24 -19.33 -18.34
N LEU A 36 -4.86 -18.17 -18.40
CA LEU A 36 -4.46 -17.00 -17.61
C LEU A 36 -5.26 -16.92 -16.31
N ILE A 37 -4.60 -16.92 -15.18
CA ILE A 37 -5.14 -16.63 -13.84
C ILE A 37 -6.28 -17.57 -13.42
N MET A 38 -7.40 -17.62 -14.15
CA MET A 38 -8.55 -18.49 -13.85
C MET A 38 -8.55 -19.71 -14.77
N THR A 39 -7.74 -20.70 -14.45
CA THR A 39 -7.68 -21.99 -15.18
C THR A 39 -8.86 -22.90 -14.79
N SER A 40 -9.10 -23.97 -15.57
CA SER A 40 -10.16 -24.95 -15.25
C SER A 40 -9.96 -25.62 -13.89
N ASP A 41 -8.72 -25.87 -13.48
CA ASP A 41 -8.44 -26.44 -12.14
C ASP A 41 -8.82 -25.45 -11.03
N ARG A 42 -8.56 -24.16 -11.22
CA ARG A 42 -8.98 -23.14 -10.27
C ARG A 42 -10.50 -22.96 -10.20
N GLU A 43 -11.20 -23.10 -11.32
CA GLU A 43 -12.67 -23.14 -11.29
C GLU A 43 -13.17 -24.29 -10.42
N ALA A 44 -12.58 -25.47 -10.53
CA ALA A 44 -12.92 -26.61 -9.70
C ALA A 44 -12.67 -26.34 -8.21
N SER A 45 -11.50 -25.75 -7.88
CA SER A 45 -11.19 -25.33 -6.49
C SER A 45 -12.18 -24.32 -5.96
N ILE A 46 -12.57 -23.31 -6.77
CA ILE A 46 -13.57 -22.30 -6.36
C ILE A 46 -14.92 -22.96 -6.08
N ARG A 47 -15.39 -23.88 -6.93
CA ARG A 47 -16.66 -24.60 -6.71
C ARG A 47 -16.62 -25.38 -5.40
N GLN A 48 -15.54 -26.09 -5.12
CA GLN A 48 -15.36 -26.81 -3.85
C GLN A 48 -15.34 -25.85 -2.65
N ALA A 49 -14.64 -24.72 -2.76
CA ALA A 49 -14.59 -23.72 -1.69
C ALA A 49 -15.97 -23.12 -1.38
N ILE A 50 -16.76 -22.81 -2.40
CA ILE A 50 -18.13 -22.26 -2.25
C ILE A 50 -19.05 -23.27 -1.55
N GLU A 51 -18.87 -24.57 -1.78
CA GLU A 51 -19.63 -25.62 -1.12
C GLU A 51 -19.20 -25.85 0.33
N ALA A 52 -17.91 -25.77 0.62
CA ALA A 52 -17.30 -26.15 1.89
C ALA A 52 -17.16 -25.00 2.90
N ASP A 53 -17.10 -23.74 2.48
CA ASP A 53 -16.78 -22.58 3.32
C ASP A 53 -17.83 -21.46 3.11
N GLU A 54 -18.55 -21.12 4.20
CA GLU A 54 -19.63 -20.13 4.17
C GLU A 54 -19.18 -18.75 3.72
N LYS A 55 -17.97 -18.32 4.12
CA LYS A 55 -17.46 -17.01 3.71
C LYS A 55 -17.14 -16.97 2.23
N TRP A 56 -16.57 -18.05 1.66
CA TRP A 56 -16.34 -18.13 0.22
C TRP A 56 -17.65 -18.15 -0.54
N ARG A 57 -18.67 -18.82 -0.03
CA ARG A 57 -20.02 -18.79 -0.61
C ARG A 57 -20.59 -17.38 -0.61
N GLN A 58 -20.54 -16.67 0.52
CA GLN A 58 -21.00 -15.28 0.62
C GLN A 58 -20.22 -14.36 -0.32
N TYR A 59 -18.91 -14.51 -0.37
CA TYR A 59 -18.06 -13.70 -1.26
C TYR A 59 -18.42 -13.95 -2.74
N HIS A 60 -18.63 -15.21 -3.13
CA HIS A 60 -19.08 -15.60 -4.47
C HIS A 60 -20.42 -14.93 -4.82
N LEU A 61 -21.41 -15.01 -3.93
CA LEU A 61 -22.71 -14.40 -4.16
C LEU A 61 -22.62 -12.89 -4.37
N LEU A 62 -21.77 -12.19 -3.61
CA LEU A 62 -21.52 -10.76 -3.82
C LEU A 62 -20.95 -10.48 -5.21
N MET A 63 -20.05 -11.33 -5.72
CA MET A 63 -19.45 -11.15 -7.06
C MET A 63 -20.49 -11.40 -8.15
N ILE A 64 -21.36 -12.42 -8.02
CA ILE A 64 -22.44 -12.68 -8.96
C ILE A 64 -23.47 -11.54 -8.96
N GLU A 65 -23.83 -11.04 -7.78
CA GLU A 65 -24.75 -9.89 -7.66
C GLU A 65 -24.20 -8.65 -8.37
N GLU A 66 -22.92 -8.34 -8.16
CA GLU A 66 -22.28 -7.19 -8.83
C GLU A 66 -22.14 -7.42 -10.35
N ALA A 67 -21.82 -8.64 -10.78
CA ALA A 67 -21.78 -8.98 -12.20
C ALA A 67 -23.16 -8.77 -12.86
N LYS A 68 -24.24 -9.12 -12.16
CA LYS A 68 -25.61 -8.88 -12.63
C LYS A 68 -25.89 -7.40 -12.85
N THR A 69 -25.41 -6.52 -11.96
CA THR A 69 -25.56 -5.06 -12.15
C THR A 69 -24.86 -4.56 -13.42
N CYS A 70 -23.78 -5.24 -13.85
CA CYS A 70 -23.04 -4.86 -15.06
C CYS A 70 -23.85 -5.13 -16.35
N LEU A 71 -24.87 -5.99 -16.34
CA LEU A 71 -25.68 -6.29 -17.52
C LEU A 71 -26.44 -5.06 -18.04
N ASP A 72 -26.92 -4.22 -17.13
CA ASP A 72 -27.76 -3.05 -17.44
C ASP A 72 -27.00 -1.73 -17.50
N LYS A 73 -25.72 -1.72 -17.13
CA LYS A 73 -24.89 -0.48 -17.18
C LYS A 73 -24.61 -0.08 -18.62
N PRO A 74 -24.56 1.23 -18.96
CA PRO A 74 -24.08 1.67 -20.26
C PRO A 74 -22.70 1.12 -20.58
N ILE A 75 -22.45 0.73 -21.82
CA ILE A 75 -21.13 0.26 -22.29
C ILE A 75 -20.09 1.36 -22.08
N CYS A 76 -18.89 0.97 -21.65
CA CYS A 76 -17.76 1.87 -21.44
C CYS A 76 -17.44 2.66 -22.72
N LYS A 77 -17.24 3.97 -22.59
CA LYS A 77 -16.88 4.87 -23.69
C LYS A 77 -15.56 5.56 -23.38
N ARG A 78 -14.78 5.84 -24.42
CA ARG A 78 -13.51 6.55 -24.28
C ARG A 78 -13.75 8.00 -23.85
N THR A 79 -13.53 8.29 -22.56
CA THR A 79 -13.67 9.63 -21.97
C THR A 79 -12.49 9.90 -21.05
N LEU A 80 -11.81 11.03 -21.24
CA LEU A 80 -10.67 11.42 -20.42
C LEU A 80 -11.13 12.26 -19.21
N THR A 81 -10.52 12.01 -18.07
CA THR A 81 -10.52 12.89 -16.89
C THR A 81 -9.17 13.61 -16.85
N GLY A 82 -9.14 14.90 -17.18
CA GLY A 82 -7.89 15.59 -17.43
C GLY A 82 -7.10 14.92 -18.56
N LYS A 83 -5.87 14.49 -18.28
CA LYS A 83 -5.00 13.76 -19.23
C LYS A 83 -5.12 12.24 -19.15
N ARG A 84 -6.03 11.69 -18.33
CA ARG A 84 -6.08 10.25 -17.97
C ARG A 84 -7.34 9.59 -18.53
N LEU A 85 -7.17 8.40 -19.10
CA LEU A 85 -8.26 7.46 -19.42
C LEU A 85 -8.48 6.45 -18.28
N LEU A 86 -7.75 6.58 -17.18
CA LEU A 86 -7.55 5.57 -16.15
C LEU A 86 -8.87 5.09 -15.50
N ASP A 87 -9.83 5.99 -15.27
CA ASP A 87 -11.12 5.63 -14.70
C ASP A 87 -11.89 4.67 -15.62
N VAL A 88 -11.86 4.94 -16.92
CA VAL A 88 -12.50 4.10 -17.94
C VAL A 88 -11.77 2.74 -18.06
N SER A 89 -10.45 2.75 -18.12
CA SER A 89 -9.64 1.51 -18.21
C SER A 89 -9.87 0.59 -17.01
N ARG A 90 -9.95 1.17 -15.82
CA ARG A 90 -10.24 0.46 -14.56
C ARG A 90 -11.66 -0.10 -14.52
N GLU A 91 -12.64 0.65 -15.01
CA GLU A 91 -14.03 0.18 -15.07
C GLU A 91 -14.17 -0.95 -16.12
N CYS A 92 -13.53 -0.84 -17.29
CA CYS A 92 -13.48 -1.93 -18.27
C CYS A 92 -12.90 -3.20 -17.65
N LEU A 93 -11.76 -3.11 -16.99
CA LEU A 93 -11.13 -4.26 -16.33
C LEU A 93 -12.04 -4.85 -15.24
N ARG A 94 -12.67 -4.01 -14.40
CA ARG A 94 -13.59 -4.47 -13.36
C ARG A 94 -14.76 -5.25 -13.94
N ARG A 95 -15.39 -4.73 -15.00
CA ARG A 95 -16.53 -5.39 -15.64
C ARG A 95 -16.13 -6.71 -16.30
N ILE A 96 -15.01 -6.75 -17.00
CA ILE A 96 -14.53 -7.98 -17.64
C ILE A 96 -14.20 -9.06 -16.61
N LEU A 97 -13.56 -8.70 -15.49
CA LEU A 97 -13.29 -9.63 -14.39
C LEU A 97 -14.59 -10.20 -13.80
N LEU A 98 -15.58 -9.35 -13.53
CA LEU A 98 -16.86 -9.76 -12.95
C LEU A 98 -17.68 -10.61 -13.92
N LEU A 99 -17.87 -10.15 -15.16
CA LEU A 99 -18.66 -10.83 -16.17
C LEU A 99 -18.02 -12.15 -16.60
N GLY A 100 -16.70 -12.15 -16.80
CA GLY A 100 -15.95 -13.36 -17.12
C GLY A 100 -16.03 -14.40 -16.01
N TYR A 101 -15.83 -13.98 -14.74
CA TYR A 101 -16.00 -14.85 -13.58
C TYR A 101 -17.43 -15.39 -13.49
N ALA A 102 -18.44 -14.53 -13.60
CA ALA A 102 -19.84 -14.95 -13.51
C ALA A 102 -20.20 -15.98 -14.60
N TYR A 103 -19.82 -15.74 -15.85
CA TYR A 103 -19.99 -16.72 -16.92
C TYR A 103 -19.32 -18.06 -16.60
N ARG A 104 -18.04 -18.04 -16.20
CA ARG A 104 -17.27 -19.25 -15.89
C ARG A 104 -17.87 -20.06 -14.73
N MET A 105 -18.45 -19.39 -13.74
CA MET A 105 -19.04 -20.06 -12.57
C MET A 105 -20.48 -20.51 -12.79
N THR A 106 -21.28 -19.79 -13.59
CA THR A 106 -22.73 -20.09 -13.77
C THR A 106 -23.05 -20.74 -15.11
N GLY A 107 -22.26 -20.52 -16.15
CA GLY A 107 -22.57 -20.92 -17.53
C GLY A 107 -23.62 -20.02 -18.22
N GLU A 108 -24.09 -18.95 -17.55
CA GLU A 108 -25.12 -18.07 -18.10
C GLU A 108 -24.56 -17.19 -19.23
N MET A 109 -25.06 -17.38 -20.45
CA MET A 109 -24.60 -16.70 -21.66
C MET A 109 -24.81 -15.18 -21.64
N SER A 110 -25.74 -14.66 -20.83
CA SER A 110 -25.97 -13.23 -20.66
C SER A 110 -24.70 -12.48 -20.24
N TYR A 111 -23.91 -13.06 -19.32
CA TYR A 111 -22.65 -12.50 -18.89
C TYR A 111 -21.57 -12.51 -20.00
N ALA A 112 -21.47 -13.62 -20.75
CA ALA A 112 -20.52 -13.72 -21.87
C ALA A 112 -20.87 -12.76 -22.99
N THR A 113 -22.16 -12.64 -23.33
CA THR A 113 -22.65 -11.68 -24.36
C THR A 113 -22.33 -10.26 -23.95
N ARG A 114 -22.65 -9.89 -22.70
CA ARG A 114 -22.34 -8.54 -22.19
C ARG A 114 -20.85 -8.26 -22.16
N ALA A 115 -20.03 -9.22 -21.72
CA ALA A 115 -18.57 -9.06 -21.77
C ALA A 115 -18.05 -8.88 -23.20
N GLN A 116 -18.58 -9.61 -24.19
CA GLN A 116 -18.23 -9.43 -25.61
C GLN A 116 -18.59 -8.03 -26.12
N GLU A 117 -19.71 -7.44 -25.69
CA GLU A 117 -20.06 -6.05 -26.02
C GLU A 117 -19.04 -5.04 -25.46
N GLU A 118 -18.67 -5.19 -24.18
CA GLU A 118 -17.62 -4.34 -23.56
C GLU A 118 -16.26 -4.51 -24.26
N LEU A 119 -15.88 -5.77 -24.59
CA LEU A 119 -14.64 -6.08 -25.30
C LEU A 119 -14.63 -5.48 -26.73
N ASN A 120 -15.74 -5.54 -27.45
CA ASN A 120 -15.85 -4.90 -28.75
C ASN A 120 -15.72 -3.37 -28.65
N SER A 121 -16.36 -2.77 -27.64
CA SER A 121 -16.27 -1.33 -27.42
C SER A 121 -14.83 -0.87 -27.12
N LEU A 122 -14.15 -1.51 -26.16
CA LEU A 122 -12.76 -1.13 -25.84
C LEU A 122 -11.80 -1.33 -27.01
N ALA A 123 -12.07 -2.35 -27.86
CA ALA A 123 -11.30 -2.58 -29.08
C ALA A 123 -11.56 -1.49 -30.14
N ASP A 124 -12.72 -0.85 -30.14
CA ASP A 124 -13.07 0.27 -31.04
C ASP A 124 -12.52 1.64 -30.61
N PHE A 125 -12.02 1.79 -29.39
CA PHE A 125 -11.40 3.05 -28.96
C PHE A 125 -10.26 3.42 -29.94
N THR A 126 -10.13 4.72 -30.23
CA THR A 126 -9.07 5.21 -31.14
C THR A 126 -7.68 4.80 -30.67
N ASP A 127 -7.44 4.88 -29.38
CA ASP A 127 -6.23 4.45 -28.66
C ASP A 127 -6.59 4.16 -27.19
N TRP A 128 -5.61 3.63 -26.43
CA TRP A 128 -5.72 3.40 -24.99
C TRP A 128 -4.91 4.40 -24.16
N ASN A 129 -4.71 5.63 -24.70
CA ASN A 129 -4.03 6.74 -24.07
C ASN A 129 -2.55 6.48 -23.71
N PRO A 130 -1.66 6.25 -24.69
CA PRO A 130 -0.27 5.87 -24.41
C PRO A 130 0.56 6.94 -23.71
N SER A 131 0.13 8.21 -23.72
CA SER A 131 0.75 9.30 -22.95
C SER A 131 0.65 9.11 -21.45
N HIS A 132 -0.31 8.30 -20.95
CA HIS A 132 -0.43 7.87 -19.57
C HIS A 132 -0.53 6.35 -19.52
N PHE A 133 0.62 5.67 -19.58
CA PHE A 133 0.72 4.25 -19.92
C PHE A 133 0.03 3.28 -18.95
N LEU A 134 -0.30 3.71 -17.73
CA LEU A 134 -1.15 2.92 -16.81
C LEU A 134 -2.51 2.62 -17.45
N ASP A 135 -3.06 3.54 -18.24
CA ASP A 135 -4.33 3.38 -18.95
C ASP A 135 -4.24 2.24 -19.96
N VAL A 136 -3.14 2.21 -20.73
CA VAL A 136 -2.83 1.14 -21.70
C VAL A 136 -2.71 -0.21 -20.99
N ALA A 137 -1.99 -0.26 -19.88
CA ALA A 137 -1.76 -1.50 -19.14
C ALA A 137 -3.05 -2.10 -18.57
N GLU A 138 -3.89 -1.27 -17.92
CA GLU A 138 -5.20 -1.69 -17.40
C GLU A 138 -6.12 -2.18 -18.53
N MET A 139 -6.15 -1.47 -19.67
CA MET A 139 -6.97 -1.81 -20.82
C MET A 139 -6.48 -3.09 -21.52
N THR A 140 -5.15 -3.25 -21.67
CA THR A 140 -4.55 -4.48 -22.19
C THR A 140 -4.89 -5.67 -21.32
N THR A 141 -4.88 -5.50 -19.99
CA THR A 141 -5.27 -6.55 -19.03
C THR A 141 -6.73 -6.94 -19.20
N ALA A 142 -7.64 -5.97 -19.36
CA ALA A 142 -9.05 -6.24 -19.61
C ALA A 142 -9.26 -7.04 -20.90
N ALA A 143 -8.61 -6.61 -21.99
CA ALA A 143 -8.68 -7.30 -23.29
C ALA A 143 -8.12 -8.73 -23.21
N ALA A 144 -6.96 -8.91 -22.54
CA ALA A 144 -6.29 -10.21 -22.39
C ALA A 144 -7.13 -11.22 -21.58
N ILE A 145 -7.63 -10.79 -20.43
CA ILE A 145 -8.47 -11.64 -19.57
C ILE A 145 -9.78 -11.97 -20.27
N GLY A 146 -10.43 -11.00 -20.89
CA GLY A 146 -11.67 -11.23 -21.63
C GLY A 146 -11.46 -12.17 -22.83
N TYR A 147 -10.37 -12.02 -23.57
CA TYR A 147 -10.01 -12.91 -24.67
C TYR A 147 -9.80 -14.34 -24.19
N ASP A 148 -9.04 -14.54 -23.11
CA ASP A 148 -8.68 -15.86 -22.60
C ASP A 148 -9.87 -16.55 -21.91
N TRP A 149 -10.55 -15.89 -20.97
CA TRP A 149 -11.62 -16.51 -20.17
C TRP A 149 -12.90 -16.82 -20.96
N LEU A 150 -13.14 -16.06 -22.03
CA LEU A 150 -14.33 -16.17 -22.85
C LEU A 150 -14.04 -16.73 -24.26
N TYR A 151 -12.81 -17.22 -24.52
CA TYR A 151 -12.34 -17.63 -25.85
C TYR A 151 -13.33 -18.51 -26.62
N SER A 152 -13.93 -19.51 -25.96
CA SER A 152 -14.87 -20.44 -26.57
C SER A 152 -16.23 -19.82 -26.95
N THR A 153 -16.61 -18.71 -26.33
CA THR A 153 -17.89 -18.02 -26.57
C THR A 153 -17.76 -16.81 -27.47
N LEU A 154 -16.55 -16.24 -27.59
CA LEU A 154 -16.28 -15.11 -28.49
C LEU A 154 -16.40 -15.53 -29.96
N SER A 155 -17.08 -14.69 -30.75
CA SER A 155 -17.07 -14.87 -32.21
C SER A 155 -15.66 -14.74 -32.77
N GLU A 156 -15.38 -15.42 -33.92
CA GLU A 156 -14.07 -15.30 -34.58
C GLU A 156 -13.74 -13.84 -34.93
N SER A 157 -14.73 -13.06 -35.35
CA SER A 157 -14.55 -11.64 -35.66
C SER A 157 -14.15 -10.84 -34.41
N THR A 158 -14.75 -11.13 -33.24
CA THR A 158 -14.39 -10.47 -31.98
C THR A 158 -12.98 -10.89 -31.54
N ARG A 159 -12.60 -12.17 -31.65
CA ARG A 159 -11.26 -12.62 -31.33
C ARG A 159 -10.21 -11.89 -32.16
N LYS A 160 -10.36 -11.86 -33.50
CA LYS A 160 -9.46 -11.14 -34.41
C LYS A 160 -9.37 -9.64 -34.09
N LYS A 161 -10.50 -9.03 -33.75
CA LYS A 161 -10.56 -7.62 -33.37
C LYS A 161 -9.76 -7.34 -32.08
N LEU A 162 -9.90 -8.22 -31.08
CA LEU A 162 -9.14 -8.12 -29.82
C LEU A 162 -7.65 -8.35 -30.03
N GLU A 163 -7.25 -9.35 -30.83
CA GLU A 163 -5.86 -9.59 -31.21
C GLU A 163 -5.22 -8.32 -31.82
N GLN A 164 -5.91 -7.71 -32.79
CA GLN A 164 -5.44 -6.47 -33.42
C GLN A 164 -5.40 -5.29 -32.42
N ALA A 165 -6.37 -5.17 -31.52
CA ALA A 165 -6.39 -4.12 -30.51
C ALA A 165 -5.25 -4.29 -29.50
N ILE A 166 -5.02 -5.51 -28.99
CA ILE A 166 -3.91 -5.83 -28.08
C ILE A 166 -2.56 -5.49 -28.74
N ILE A 167 -2.37 -5.86 -30.02
CA ILE A 167 -1.14 -5.55 -30.76
C ILE A 167 -1.00 -4.04 -30.96
N SER A 168 -2.00 -3.39 -31.56
CA SER A 168 -1.86 -2.01 -32.04
C SER A 168 -1.95 -0.96 -30.95
N LYS A 169 -2.75 -1.21 -29.88
CA LYS A 169 -3.03 -0.24 -28.82
C LYS A 169 -2.34 -0.56 -27.48
N GLY A 170 -1.95 -1.81 -27.28
CA GLY A 170 -1.22 -2.28 -26.10
C GLY A 170 0.26 -2.48 -26.37
N ILE A 171 0.59 -3.49 -27.19
CA ILE A 171 1.97 -3.94 -27.40
C ILE A 171 2.81 -2.92 -28.15
N ASN A 172 2.37 -2.47 -29.33
CA ASN A 172 3.14 -1.54 -30.15
C ASN A 172 3.49 -0.23 -29.44
N PRO A 173 2.57 0.43 -28.70
CA PRO A 173 2.93 1.57 -27.88
C PRO A 173 3.98 1.25 -26.80
N SER A 174 4.02 0.03 -26.26
CA SER A 174 5.02 -0.39 -25.26
C SER A 174 6.45 -0.51 -25.82
N LEU A 175 6.58 -0.57 -27.13
CA LEU A 175 7.87 -0.62 -27.84
C LEU A 175 8.39 0.78 -28.20
N ASN A 176 7.52 1.79 -28.17
CA ASN A 176 7.89 3.17 -28.48
C ASN A 176 8.58 3.83 -27.27
N SER A 177 9.78 4.36 -27.48
CA SER A 177 10.59 5.06 -26.47
C SER A 177 9.88 6.27 -25.85
N ASP A 178 8.96 6.92 -26.57
CA ASP A 178 8.21 8.07 -26.07
C ASP A 178 7.23 7.70 -24.95
N TYR A 179 6.83 6.41 -24.89
CA TYR A 179 5.79 5.92 -23.97
C TYR A 179 6.28 4.88 -22.96
N ASN A 180 7.48 4.34 -23.08
CA ASN A 180 7.94 3.19 -22.30
C ASN A 180 8.97 3.51 -21.22
N ASN A 181 9.10 4.76 -20.80
CA ASN A 181 10.00 5.18 -19.72
C ASN A 181 9.75 4.45 -18.38
N TRP A 182 8.57 3.86 -18.21
CA TRP A 182 8.21 3.04 -17.05
C TRP A 182 9.07 1.78 -16.91
N LEU A 183 9.71 1.28 -17.97
CA LEU A 183 10.62 0.14 -17.92
C LEU A 183 11.81 0.35 -16.97
N SER A 184 12.25 1.60 -16.77
CA SER A 184 13.37 1.95 -15.91
C SER A 184 12.95 2.47 -14.53
N ARG A 185 11.64 2.52 -14.23
CA ARG A 185 11.15 2.99 -12.92
C ARG A 185 11.18 1.89 -11.87
N ASP A 186 11.35 2.29 -10.62
CA ASP A 186 11.39 1.42 -9.44
C ASP A 186 10.09 1.50 -8.60
N ASN A 187 8.96 1.79 -9.24
CA ASN A 187 7.67 1.98 -8.58
C ASN A 187 6.53 1.22 -9.29
N ASN A 188 5.30 1.42 -8.83
CA ASN A 188 4.11 0.73 -9.33
C ASN A 188 3.89 0.86 -10.85
N TRP A 189 4.34 1.94 -11.51
CA TRP A 189 4.23 2.08 -12.96
C TRP A 189 4.91 0.92 -13.70
N ASN A 190 6.12 0.56 -13.28
CA ASN A 190 6.85 -0.56 -13.86
C ASN A 190 6.09 -1.88 -13.68
N GLN A 191 5.59 -2.13 -12.46
CA GLN A 191 4.84 -3.36 -12.13
C GLN A 191 3.56 -3.48 -12.96
N VAL A 192 2.76 -2.40 -13.00
CA VAL A 192 1.47 -2.38 -13.71
C VAL A 192 1.67 -2.52 -15.22
N CYS A 193 2.60 -1.76 -15.79
CA CYS A 193 2.82 -1.78 -17.24
C CYS A 193 3.43 -3.09 -17.72
N ASN A 194 4.43 -3.65 -17.02
CA ASN A 194 4.96 -4.97 -17.35
C ASN A 194 3.90 -6.06 -17.18
N GLY A 195 3.13 -6.03 -16.09
CA GLY A 195 2.05 -6.99 -15.85
C GLY A 195 1.00 -6.98 -16.97
N GLY A 196 0.45 -5.80 -17.28
CA GLY A 196 -0.58 -5.67 -18.30
C GLY A 196 -0.12 -6.07 -19.70
N ILE A 197 1.06 -5.60 -20.14
CA ILE A 197 1.60 -5.96 -21.46
C ILE A 197 1.96 -7.45 -21.56
N THR A 198 2.48 -8.05 -20.47
CA THR A 198 2.78 -9.49 -20.47
C THR A 198 1.50 -10.33 -20.55
N LEU A 199 0.43 -9.96 -19.84
CA LEU A 199 -0.86 -10.62 -19.96
C LEU A 199 -1.40 -10.54 -21.39
N GLY A 200 -1.30 -9.36 -22.05
CA GLY A 200 -1.65 -9.20 -23.45
C GLY A 200 -0.85 -10.10 -24.38
N ALA A 201 0.47 -10.15 -24.20
CA ALA A 201 1.37 -10.99 -25.00
C ALA A 201 1.09 -12.49 -24.80
N LEU A 202 0.80 -12.91 -23.57
CA LEU A 202 0.43 -14.30 -23.26
C LEU A 202 -0.93 -14.68 -23.86
N ALA A 203 -1.95 -13.80 -23.76
CA ALA A 203 -3.29 -14.08 -24.26
C ALA A 203 -3.32 -14.38 -25.76
N ILE A 204 -2.46 -13.73 -26.53
CA ILE A 204 -2.37 -13.90 -28.01
C ILE A 204 -1.04 -14.49 -28.43
N TYR A 205 -0.43 -15.33 -27.57
CA TYR A 205 0.91 -15.89 -27.82
C TYR A 205 1.03 -16.58 -29.17
N ASP A 206 0.05 -17.36 -29.59
CA ASP A 206 0.07 -18.14 -30.82
C ASP A 206 0.10 -17.26 -32.09
N GLN A 207 -0.39 -16.01 -31.97
CA GLN A 207 -0.38 -15.05 -33.09
C GLN A 207 0.95 -14.28 -33.20
N ILE A 208 1.68 -14.12 -32.09
CA ILE A 208 2.93 -13.33 -32.04
C ILE A 208 4.06 -14.03 -31.24
N PRO A 209 4.35 -15.31 -31.44
CA PRO A 209 5.17 -16.11 -30.52
C PRO A 209 6.56 -15.54 -30.26
N ASN A 210 7.25 -15.06 -31.30
CA ASN A 210 8.59 -14.48 -31.14
C ASN A 210 8.54 -13.15 -30.37
N GLN A 211 7.61 -12.26 -30.74
CA GLN A 211 7.45 -10.97 -30.10
C GLN A 211 6.97 -11.15 -28.63
N ALA A 212 6.08 -12.11 -28.37
CA ALA A 212 5.63 -12.43 -27.02
C ALA A 212 6.79 -12.90 -26.13
N ALA A 213 7.68 -13.78 -26.65
CA ALA A 213 8.86 -14.22 -25.92
C ALA A 213 9.80 -13.06 -25.56
N GLU A 214 10.04 -12.14 -26.50
CA GLU A 214 10.84 -10.93 -26.25
C GLU A 214 10.22 -10.04 -25.19
N LEU A 215 8.90 -9.81 -25.25
CA LEU A 215 8.16 -9.01 -24.27
C LEU A 215 8.17 -9.64 -22.87
N ILE A 216 8.01 -10.95 -22.76
CA ILE A 216 8.09 -11.69 -21.50
C ILE A 216 9.49 -11.54 -20.88
N ASN A 217 10.56 -11.75 -21.67
CA ASN A 217 11.93 -11.58 -21.19
C ASN A 217 12.22 -10.14 -20.74
N ARG A 218 11.75 -9.15 -21.49
CA ARG A 218 11.82 -7.73 -21.11
C ARG A 218 11.14 -7.48 -19.78
N ALA A 219 9.93 -8.00 -19.60
CA ALA A 219 9.15 -7.82 -18.38
C ALA A 219 9.83 -8.45 -17.16
N ILE A 220 10.32 -9.71 -17.28
CA ILE A 220 11.03 -10.41 -16.19
C ILE A 220 12.26 -9.62 -15.73
N ASN A 221 13.01 -9.03 -16.66
CA ASN A 221 14.19 -8.24 -16.32
C ASN A 221 13.82 -6.89 -15.71
N SER A 222 12.85 -6.19 -16.29
CA SER A 222 12.44 -4.85 -15.88
C SER A 222 11.75 -4.84 -14.51
N ILE A 223 10.85 -5.80 -14.24
CA ILE A 223 10.05 -5.83 -13.00
C ILE A 223 10.89 -6.07 -11.73
N ARG A 224 12.10 -6.60 -11.90
CA ARG A 224 13.06 -6.73 -10.78
C ARG A 224 13.46 -5.38 -10.18
N LEU A 225 13.37 -4.28 -10.93
CA LEU A 225 13.67 -2.94 -10.42
C LEU A 225 12.70 -2.54 -9.29
N PRO A 226 11.37 -2.46 -9.52
CA PRO A 226 10.43 -2.14 -8.45
C PRO A 226 10.33 -3.25 -7.40
N MET A 227 10.70 -4.49 -7.69
CA MET A 227 10.72 -5.55 -6.68
C MET A 227 11.82 -5.35 -5.62
N LYS A 228 12.89 -4.62 -5.92
CA LYS A 228 13.93 -4.27 -4.93
C LYS A 228 13.42 -3.38 -3.81
N VAL A 229 12.34 -2.63 -4.02
CA VAL A 229 11.82 -1.70 -2.99
C VAL A 229 11.17 -2.42 -1.81
N TYR A 230 10.84 -3.72 -1.94
CA TYR A 230 10.34 -4.52 -0.84
C TYR A 230 11.45 -4.95 0.14
N ALA A 231 12.71 -4.96 -0.31
CA ALA A 231 13.85 -5.38 0.51
C ALA A 231 14.15 -4.37 1.65
N PRO A 232 14.69 -4.88 2.78
CA PRO A 232 14.81 -6.30 3.11
C PRO A 232 13.58 -6.87 3.86
N GLU A 233 12.78 -6.02 4.52
CA GLU A 233 11.75 -6.44 5.47
C GLU A 233 10.33 -6.56 4.86
N GLY A 234 10.12 -6.08 3.62
CA GLY A 234 8.83 -6.15 2.94
C GLY A 234 7.99 -4.86 3.01
N ALA A 235 8.49 -3.79 3.63
CA ALA A 235 7.77 -2.52 3.65
C ALA A 235 7.77 -1.86 2.27
N TYR A 236 6.58 -1.48 1.80
CA TYR A 236 6.43 -0.78 0.53
C TYR A 236 6.45 0.74 0.75
N PRO A 237 7.35 1.49 0.11
CA PRO A 237 7.58 2.90 0.45
C PRO A 237 6.39 3.82 0.21
N GLU A 238 5.52 3.47 -0.73
CA GLU A 238 4.33 4.27 -1.08
C GLU A 238 3.07 3.89 -0.26
N GLY A 239 3.20 2.99 0.73
CA GLY A 239 2.12 2.63 1.65
C GLY A 239 1.11 1.62 1.11
N TYR A 240 0.03 1.42 1.89
CA TYR A 240 -0.95 0.35 1.74
C TYR A 240 -1.62 0.28 0.35
N SER A 241 -2.14 1.41 -0.14
CA SER A 241 -2.94 1.43 -1.37
C SER A 241 -2.08 1.18 -2.62
N TYR A 242 -0.87 1.75 -2.66
CA TYR A 242 0.06 1.56 -3.77
C TYR A 242 0.69 0.17 -3.77
N TRP A 243 0.96 -0.38 -2.56
CA TRP A 243 1.34 -1.79 -2.46
C TRP A 243 0.27 -2.68 -3.12
N GLY A 244 -1.00 -2.49 -2.76
CA GLY A 244 -2.10 -3.26 -3.34
C GLY A 244 -2.17 -3.14 -4.86
N TYR A 245 -1.92 -1.96 -5.42
CA TYR A 245 -1.95 -1.72 -6.86
C TYR A 245 -0.79 -2.39 -7.59
N GLY A 246 0.44 -2.06 -7.21
CA GLY A 246 1.64 -2.60 -7.86
C GLY A 246 1.78 -4.11 -7.67
N THR A 247 1.57 -4.59 -6.44
CA THR A 247 1.69 -6.02 -6.12
C THR A 247 0.63 -6.86 -6.83
N THR A 248 -0.59 -6.35 -7.05
CA THR A 248 -1.61 -7.10 -7.81
C THR A 248 -1.14 -7.40 -9.22
N TYR A 249 -0.59 -6.42 -9.93
CA TYR A 249 -0.05 -6.65 -11.29
C TYR A 249 1.21 -7.51 -11.29
N ASN A 250 2.05 -7.36 -10.28
CA ASN A 250 3.21 -8.24 -10.09
C ASN A 250 2.78 -9.71 -9.94
N LEU A 251 1.75 -9.96 -9.11
CA LEU A 251 1.22 -11.30 -8.88
C LEU A 251 0.44 -11.83 -10.09
N MET A 252 -0.33 -11.00 -10.80
CA MET A 252 -0.97 -11.43 -12.06
C MET A 252 0.07 -11.87 -13.09
N LEU A 253 1.20 -11.14 -13.20
CA LEU A 253 2.31 -11.53 -14.06
C LEU A 253 2.94 -12.86 -13.62
N ILE A 254 3.32 -12.98 -12.35
CA ILE A 254 3.92 -14.20 -11.78
C ILE A 254 2.99 -15.39 -11.98
N ASP A 255 1.71 -15.20 -11.69
CA ASP A 255 0.68 -16.23 -11.76
C ASP A 255 0.46 -16.71 -13.20
N ALA A 256 0.36 -15.77 -14.15
CA ALA A 256 0.26 -16.08 -15.57
C ALA A 256 1.51 -16.80 -16.11
N LEU A 257 2.71 -16.39 -15.70
CA LEU A 257 3.95 -17.09 -16.04
C LEU A 257 3.96 -18.52 -15.48
N LYS A 258 3.57 -18.71 -14.23
CA LYS A 258 3.48 -20.05 -13.61
C LYS A 258 2.46 -20.94 -14.32
N SER A 259 1.30 -20.40 -14.71
CA SER A 259 0.29 -21.16 -15.43
C SER A 259 0.74 -21.47 -16.87
N PHE A 260 1.40 -20.53 -17.53
CA PHE A 260 1.75 -20.63 -18.95
C PHE A 260 3.09 -21.33 -19.19
N ILE A 261 4.13 -21.02 -18.40
CA ILE A 261 5.52 -21.48 -18.63
C ILE A 261 5.98 -22.43 -17.51
N HIS A 262 5.19 -22.61 -16.45
CA HIS A 262 5.52 -23.37 -15.23
C HIS A 262 6.74 -22.83 -14.46
N SER A 263 7.06 -21.54 -14.63
CA SER A 263 8.17 -20.87 -13.96
C SER A 263 7.81 -19.42 -13.66
N ASP A 264 8.25 -18.92 -12.51
CA ASP A 264 8.20 -17.49 -12.17
C ASP A 264 9.57 -16.80 -12.32
N TYR A 265 10.55 -17.52 -12.88
CA TYR A 265 11.93 -17.05 -13.06
C TYR A 265 12.56 -16.46 -11.79
N GLY A 266 12.19 -16.98 -10.61
CA GLY A 266 12.69 -16.55 -9.31
C GLY A 266 12.16 -15.19 -8.87
N LEU A 267 11.06 -14.70 -9.43
CA LEU A 267 10.45 -13.44 -9.01
C LEU A 267 9.88 -13.52 -7.58
N THR A 268 9.30 -14.64 -7.18
CA THR A 268 8.84 -14.84 -5.79
C THR A 268 9.96 -14.89 -4.77
N GLN A 269 11.18 -15.16 -5.20
CA GLN A 269 12.37 -15.23 -4.33
C GLN A 269 13.04 -13.87 -4.13
N GLN A 270 12.52 -12.79 -4.75
CA GLN A 270 13.06 -11.45 -4.51
C GLN A 270 12.92 -11.08 -3.03
N GLU A 271 14.01 -10.59 -2.45
CA GLU A 271 14.09 -10.24 -1.03
C GLU A 271 12.97 -9.29 -0.62
N GLY A 272 12.29 -9.58 0.49
CA GLY A 272 11.20 -8.78 1.04
C GLY A 272 9.84 -8.97 0.33
N PHE A 273 9.79 -9.52 -0.89
CA PHE A 273 8.54 -9.55 -1.67
C PHE A 273 7.43 -10.32 -0.94
N LEU A 274 7.65 -11.58 -0.59
CA LEU A 274 6.64 -12.38 0.13
C LEU A 274 6.44 -11.88 1.58
N SER A 275 7.49 -11.36 2.22
CA SER A 275 7.42 -10.77 3.56
C SER A 275 6.50 -9.55 3.61
N SER A 276 6.26 -8.90 2.47
CA SER A 276 5.36 -7.75 2.37
C SER A 276 3.89 -8.07 2.70
N ALA A 277 3.48 -9.35 2.71
CA ALA A 277 2.18 -9.75 3.21
C ALA A 277 2.01 -9.44 4.71
N LYS A 278 3.06 -9.67 5.53
CA LYS A 278 3.06 -9.28 6.95
C LYS A 278 3.00 -7.77 7.13
N PHE A 279 3.75 -7.01 6.30
CA PHE A 279 3.63 -5.56 6.29
C PHE A 279 2.18 -5.11 6.13
N ILE A 280 1.51 -5.59 5.08
CA ILE A 280 0.11 -5.23 4.80
C ILE A 280 -0.84 -5.65 5.92
N GLN A 281 -0.66 -6.84 6.49
CA GLN A 281 -1.44 -7.31 7.62
C GLN A 281 -1.32 -6.38 8.83
N HIS A 282 -0.11 -5.98 9.19
CA HIS A 282 0.15 -5.07 10.30
C HIS A 282 -0.30 -3.63 10.03
N MET A 283 -0.34 -3.21 8.76
CA MET A 283 -0.84 -1.89 8.36
C MET A 283 -2.32 -1.68 8.71
N ILE A 284 -3.13 -2.73 8.84
CA ILE A 284 -4.52 -2.61 9.29
C ILE A 284 -4.52 -2.46 10.81
N LEU A 285 -4.88 -1.27 11.29
CA LEU A 285 -4.94 -0.92 12.70
C LEU A 285 -6.22 -1.48 13.37
N SER A 286 -6.35 -1.29 14.69
CA SER A 286 -7.44 -1.89 15.48
C SER A 286 -8.85 -1.37 15.13
N ASP A 287 -8.96 -0.29 14.37
CA ASP A 287 -10.23 0.21 13.81
C ASP A 287 -10.56 -0.38 12.42
N GLY A 288 -9.77 -1.31 11.91
CA GLY A 288 -9.96 -1.92 10.58
C GLY A 288 -9.56 -1.05 9.41
N TYR A 289 -8.88 0.06 9.65
CA TYR A 289 -8.33 0.93 8.58
C TYR A 289 -6.82 0.92 8.59
N SER A 290 -6.23 1.12 7.41
CA SER A 290 -4.77 1.12 7.28
C SER A 290 -4.12 2.34 7.94
N PHE A 291 -2.89 2.17 8.44
CA PHE A 291 -1.98 3.29 8.65
C PHE A 291 -1.71 3.94 7.30
N ASN A 292 -2.00 5.21 7.17
CA ASN A 292 -1.81 5.97 5.95
C ASN A 292 -0.74 7.05 6.13
N TYR A 293 0.01 7.27 5.07
CA TYR A 293 1.05 8.29 4.97
C TYR A 293 1.30 8.63 3.49
N GLY A 294 1.91 9.78 3.22
CA GLY A 294 2.12 10.24 1.85
C GLY A 294 0.80 10.31 1.06
N ASP A 295 0.85 10.04 -0.23
CA ASP A 295 -0.35 10.02 -1.09
C ASP A 295 -1.22 8.77 -0.90
N CYS A 296 -1.13 8.09 0.26
CA CYS A 296 -1.94 6.92 0.58
C CYS A 296 -3.12 7.31 1.47
N ALA A 297 -4.33 7.09 0.99
CA ALA A 297 -5.53 7.25 1.81
C ALA A 297 -5.68 6.11 2.81
N SER A 298 -6.28 6.39 3.98
CA SER A 298 -6.70 5.35 4.92
C SER A 298 -7.74 4.44 4.27
N SER A 299 -7.48 3.14 4.27
CA SER A 299 -8.32 2.14 3.62
C SER A 299 -8.41 0.88 4.48
N GLY A 300 -9.57 0.25 4.49
CA GLY A 300 -9.79 -1.07 5.05
C GLY A 300 -10.59 -1.87 4.03
N ARG A 301 -9.91 -2.54 3.10
CA ARG A 301 -10.55 -3.39 2.07
C ARG A 301 -9.85 -4.73 2.01
N VAL A 302 -10.60 -5.77 1.65
CA VAL A 302 -10.06 -7.09 1.35
C VAL A 302 -9.05 -6.98 0.20
N ASN A 303 -7.84 -7.52 0.39
CA ASN A 303 -6.77 -7.44 -0.58
C ASN A 303 -6.43 -8.82 -1.17
N PRO A 304 -6.73 -9.06 -2.45
CA PRO A 304 -6.50 -10.35 -3.10
C PRO A 304 -5.05 -10.85 -3.05
N CYS A 305 -4.08 -9.94 -3.03
CA CYS A 305 -2.67 -10.32 -2.99
C CYS A 305 -2.31 -11.11 -1.73
N VAL A 306 -2.98 -10.81 -0.61
CA VAL A 306 -2.73 -11.50 0.67
C VAL A 306 -3.17 -12.96 0.55
N PHE A 307 -4.28 -13.25 -0.14
CA PHE A 307 -4.73 -14.64 -0.37
C PHE A 307 -3.74 -15.41 -1.25
N TRP A 308 -3.23 -14.78 -2.32
CA TRP A 308 -2.20 -15.39 -3.16
C TRP A 308 -0.95 -15.73 -2.34
N MET A 309 -0.45 -14.76 -1.56
CA MET A 309 0.76 -14.91 -0.75
C MET A 309 0.56 -15.95 0.38
N ALA A 310 -0.60 -15.94 1.05
CA ALA A 310 -0.96 -16.92 2.07
C ALA A 310 -1.03 -18.33 1.50
N ASN A 311 -1.63 -18.51 0.32
CA ASN A 311 -1.69 -19.79 -0.37
C ASN A 311 -0.30 -20.26 -0.80
N HIS A 312 0.51 -19.38 -1.37
CA HIS A 312 1.87 -19.70 -1.82
C HIS A 312 2.80 -20.09 -0.65
N SER A 313 2.76 -19.32 0.46
CA SER A 313 3.61 -19.55 1.64
C SER A 313 3.03 -20.56 2.64
N LYS A 314 1.77 -20.97 2.46
CA LYS A 314 1.00 -21.81 3.41
C LYS A 314 0.86 -21.17 4.80
N GLN A 315 0.82 -19.83 4.87
CA GLN A 315 0.68 -19.05 6.11
C GLN A 315 -0.75 -18.52 6.20
N THR A 316 -1.64 -19.26 6.84
CA THR A 316 -3.07 -18.89 6.93
C THR A 316 -3.34 -17.76 7.93
N ASP A 317 -2.45 -17.51 8.90
CA ASP A 317 -2.53 -16.39 9.83
C ASP A 317 -2.48 -15.01 9.12
N LEU A 318 -1.90 -14.93 7.92
CA LEU A 318 -1.97 -13.74 7.06
C LEU A 318 -3.41 -13.32 6.73
N LEU A 319 -4.35 -14.27 6.74
CA LEU A 319 -5.75 -13.99 6.45
C LEU A 319 -6.53 -13.38 7.63
N TRP A 320 -5.90 -13.20 8.82
CA TRP A 320 -6.61 -12.67 9.98
C TRP A 320 -7.25 -11.30 9.73
N SER A 321 -6.49 -10.37 9.17
CA SER A 321 -6.98 -9.04 8.82
C SER A 321 -8.01 -9.10 7.69
N GLU A 322 -7.77 -9.93 6.67
CA GLU A 322 -8.67 -10.08 5.53
C GLU A 322 -10.04 -10.64 5.96
N ASN A 323 -10.06 -11.62 6.85
CA ASN A 323 -11.28 -12.18 7.43
C ASN A 323 -12.07 -11.14 8.23
N TYR A 324 -11.37 -10.30 9.00
CA TYR A 324 -12.00 -9.20 9.70
C TYR A 324 -12.61 -8.20 8.73
N LEU A 325 -11.84 -7.76 7.74
CA LEU A 325 -12.28 -6.80 6.73
C LEU A 325 -13.47 -7.32 5.92
N PHE A 326 -13.46 -8.57 5.54
CA PHE A 326 -14.59 -9.18 4.84
C PHE A 326 -15.87 -9.14 5.70
N SER A 327 -15.77 -9.55 6.96
CA SER A 327 -16.93 -9.63 7.86
C SER A 327 -17.48 -8.27 8.31
N HIS A 328 -16.69 -7.18 8.16
CA HIS A 328 -17.06 -5.84 8.65
C HIS A 328 -17.14 -4.77 7.55
N SER A 329 -16.87 -5.12 6.29
CA SER A 329 -17.09 -4.22 5.15
C SER A 329 -18.52 -4.33 4.64
N SER A 330 -19.07 -3.22 4.16
CA SER A 330 -20.36 -3.29 3.44
C SER A 330 -20.20 -4.07 2.13
N PRO A 331 -21.27 -4.74 1.65
CA PRO A 331 -21.27 -5.38 0.33
C PRO A 331 -20.74 -4.47 -0.77
N GLN A 332 -21.21 -3.22 -0.83
CA GLN A 332 -20.81 -2.25 -1.84
C GLN A 332 -19.30 -1.95 -1.80
N LYS A 333 -18.69 -1.91 -0.62
CA LYS A 333 -17.25 -1.69 -0.47
C LYS A 333 -16.43 -2.84 -1.06
N ILE A 334 -16.90 -4.08 -0.91
CA ILE A 334 -16.27 -5.27 -1.49
C ILE A 334 -16.49 -5.29 -3.00
N GLN A 335 -17.73 -5.16 -3.45
CA GLN A 335 -18.15 -5.20 -4.84
C GLN A 335 -17.52 -4.12 -5.72
N SER A 336 -17.30 -2.92 -5.16
CA SER A 336 -16.66 -1.80 -5.88
C SER A 336 -15.17 -1.99 -6.17
N TYR A 337 -14.51 -2.95 -5.50
CA TYR A 337 -13.08 -3.17 -5.71
C TYR A 337 -12.83 -3.97 -6.99
N ARG A 338 -12.16 -3.35 -7.96
CA ARG A 338 -11.99 -3.94 -9.31
C ARG A 338 -11.31 -5.32 -9.33
N TYR A 339 -10.50 -5.64 -8.31
CA TYR A 339 -9.80 -6.91 -8.20
C TYR A 339 -10.49 -7.90 -7.25
N ALA A 340 -11.70 -7.61 -6.76
CA ALA A 340 -12.37 -8.45 -5.77
C ALA A 340 -12.44 -9.93 -6.18
N VAL A 341 -12.74 -10.20 -7.44
CA VAL A 341 -12.80 -11.57 -7.98
C VAL A 341 -11.51 -12.37 -7.76
N LEU A 342 -10.35 -11.70 -7.78
CA LEU A 342 -9.06 -12.37 -7.59
C LEU A 342 -8.91 -12.98 -6.19
N ALA A 343 -9.65 -12.49 -5.18
CA ALA A 343 -9.62 -13.09 -3.84
C ALA A 343 -10.14 -14.53 -3.85
N LEU A 344 -11.21 -14.81 -4.61
CA LEU A 344 -11.72 -16.17 -4.81
C LEU A 344 -10.75 -17.02 -5.63
N ILE A 345 -10.23 -16.46 -6.73
CA ILE A 345 -9.33 -17.20 -7.64
C ILE A 345 -8.04 -17.61 -6.93
N TRP A 346 -7.50 -16.77 -6.07
CA TRP A 346 -6.23 -17.00 -5.39
C TRP A 346 -6.37 -17.64 -4.01
N GLY A 347 -7.55 -17.54 -3.40
CA GLY A 347 -7.80 -17.98 -2.04
C GLY A 347 -8.63 -19.25 -1.89
N ALA A 348 -9.22 -19.77 -2.96
CA ALA A 348 -10.15 -20.90 -2.89
C ALA A 348 -9.58 -22.17 -2.23
N ASP A 349 -8.26 -22.40 -2.33
CA ASP A 349 -7.59 -23.52 -1.68
C ASP A 349 -7.34 -23.31 -0.17
N LEU A 350 -7.72 -22.15 0.38
CA LEU A 350 -7.55 -21.77 1.78
C LEU A 350 -8.87 -21.82 2.52
N SER A 351 -8.89 -22.41 3.72
CA SER A 351 -10.03 -22.30 4.63
C SER A 351 -10.02 -20.94 5.32
N THR A 352 -11.16 -20.25 5.31
CA THR A 352 -11.36 -19.00 6.04
C THR A 352 -11.80 -19.22 7.48
N GLU A 353 -12.22 -20.43 7.83
CA GLU A 353 -12.71 -20.78 9.17
C GLU A 353 -11.59 -21.06 10.18
N LYS A 354 -10.45 -21.60 9.70
CA LYS A 354 -9.32 -22.02 10.53
C LYS A 354 -8.18 -21.01 10.50
N VAL A 355 -8.52 -19.75 10.78
CA VAL A 355 -7.52 -18.66 10.82
C VAL A 355 -7.30 -18.22 12.25
N SER A 356 -6.07 -18.31 12.72
CA SER A 356 -5.65 -17.83 14.04
C SER A 356 -5.04 -16.44 13.96
N PRO A 357 -5.13 -15.63 15.03
CA PRO A 357 -4.45 -14.34 15.06
C PRO A 357 -2.94 -14.53 14.99
N PRO A 358 -2.20 -13.63 14.36
CA PRO A 358 -0.74 -13.65 14.39
C PRO A 358 -0.21 -13.57 15.82
N SER A 359 0.91 -14.20 16.08
CA SER A 359 1.59 -14.16 17.39
C SER A 359 2.27 -12.81 17.65
N GLU A 360 2.74 -12.16 16.60
CA GLU A 360 3.47 -10.90 16.66
C GLU A 360 2.53 -9.72 16.80
N THR A 361 2.73 -8.88 17.81
CA THR A 361 1.94 -7.65 18.05
C THR A 361 2.69 -6.37 17.69
N MET A 362 3.87 -6.50 17.14
CA MET A 362 4.67 -5.41 16.59
C MET A 362 5.38 -5.87 15.33
N TRP A 363 5.41 -5.01 14.34
CA TRP A 363 6.18 -5.21 13.12
C TRP A 363 6.97 -3.95 12.79
N VAL A 364 8.24 -4.09 12.45
CA VAL A 364 9.15 -2.97 12.18
C VAL A 364 9.94 -3.23 10.91
N ALA A 365 9.97 -2.24 10.03
CA ALA A 365 10.92 -2.17 8.93
C ALA A 365 11.87 -1.00 9.17
N SER A 366 13.00 -1.27 9.78
CA SER A 366 13.98 -0.24 10.15
C SER A 366 14.93 0.14 9.02
N LYS A 367 15.11 -0.77 8.05
CA LYS A 367 16.04 -0.63 6.91
C LYS A 367 15.34 -0.27 5.60
N ALA A 368 14.01 -0.22 5.59
CA ALA A 368 13.24 0.15 4.42
C ALA A 368 13.50 1.59 3.98
N THR A 369 13.23 1.91 2.72
CA THR A 369 13.29 3.28 2.17
C THR A 369 12.41 4.25 2.96
N VAL A 370 11.23 3.79 3.39
CA VAL A 370 10.36 4.48 4.34
C VAL A 370 10.22 3.57 5.57
N PRO A 371 11.05 3.76 6.60
CA PRO A 371 10.99 2.97 7.82
C PRO A 371 9.66 3.19 8.53
N VAL A 372 9.05 2.10 9.02
CA VAL A 372 7.80 2.14 9.80
C VAL A 372 7.88 1.21 10.99
N ALA A 373 7.21 1.58 12.07
CA ALA A 373 6.94 0.70 13.21
C ALA A 373 5.44 0.67 13.48
N LEU A 374 4.89 -0.53 13.53
CA LEU A 374 3.47 -0.83 13.68
C LEU A 374 3.30 -1.64 14.96
N MET A 375 2.69 -1.04 15.96
CA MET A 375 2.53 -1.59 17.31
C MET A 375 1.05 -1.77 17.63
N ARG A 376 0.72 -2.86 18.31
CA ARG A 376 -0.62 -3.11 18.85
C ARG A 376 -0.57 -3.83 20.19
N THR A 377 -1.60 -3.68 20.99
CA THR A 377 -1.74 -4.43 22.24
C THR A 377 -2.44 -5.78 22.02
N SER A 378 -3.27 -5.88 20.97
CA SER A 378 -4.04 -7.08 20.64
C SER A 378 -4.37 -7.14 19.15
N TRP A 379 -4.65 -8.34 18.64
CA TRP A 379 -5.26 -8.55 17.33
C TRP A 379 -6.80 -8.52 17.33
N ASN A 380 -7.40 -8.21 18.49
CA ASN A 380 -8.84 -7.93 18.52
C ASN A 380 -9.11 -6.53 17.99
N TYR A 381 -9.74 -6.45 16.80
CA TYR A 381 -9.99 -5.19 16.11
C TYR A 381 -10.97 -4.24 16.81
N LYS A 382 -11.74 -4.68 17.77
CA LYS A 382 -12.68 -3.80 18.49
C LYS A 382 -12.15 -3.35 19.85
N GLN A 383 -11.02 -3.88 20.26
CA GLN A 383 -10.45 -3.63 21.58
C GLN A 383 -8.94 -3.43 21.49
N GLY A 384 -8.41 -2.63 22.39
CA GLY A 384 -6.99 -2.38 22.49
C GLY A 384 -6.50 -1.22 21.62
N MET A 385 -5.20 -0.99 21.71
CA MET A 385 -4.52 0.12 21.06
C MET A 385 -3.74 -0.32 19.85
N SER A 386 -3.64 0.58 18.88
CA SER A 386 -2.67 0.52 17.79
C SER A 386 -1.97 1.88 17.65
N LEU A 387 -0.64 1.85 17.56
CA LEU A 387 0.20 3.02 17.33
C LEU A 387 1.14 2.71 16.17
N ALA A 388 1.11 3.55 15.16
CA ALA A 388 1.96 3.43 13.98
C ALA A 388 2.75 4.71 13.79
N ILE A 389 4.03 4.59 13.41
CA ILE A 389 4.91 5.73 13.14
C ILE A 389 5.76 5.45 11.90
N LYS A 390 6.09 6.50 11.17
CA LYS A 390 6.98 6.44 10.00
C LYS A 390 8.16 7.39 10.09
N GLY A 391 9.27 6.96 9.49
CA GLY A 391 10.40 7.78 9.12
C GLY A 391 10.44 8.07 7.62
N GLY A 392 11.64 8.00 7.01
CA GLY A 392 11.87 8.13 5.58
C GLY A 392 12.15 9.54 5.11
N THR A 393 11.99 9.75 3.80
CA THR A 393 12.39 10.96 3.09
C THR A 393 11.28 11.46 2.17
N ALA A 394 11.21 12.76 1.95
CA ALA A 394 10.34 13.39 0.97
C ALA A 394 10.74 13.09 -0.49
N GLN A 395 11.93 12.49 -0.72
CA GLN A 395 12.39 12.06 -2.05
C GLN A 395 11.80 10.72 -2.50
N ALA A 396 11.14 9.96 -1.62
CA ALA A 396 10.44 8.74 -1.99
C ALA A 396 9.24 9.03 -2.90
N GLY A 397 8.80 8.03 -3.66
CA GLY A 397 7.58 8.12 -4.46
C GLY A 397 6.38 8.50 -3.61
N HIS A 398 5.54 9.44 -4.08
CA HIS A 398 4.31 9.85 -3.39
C HIS A 398 4.47 10.32 -1.94
N ALA A 399 5.70 10.70 -1.51
CA ALA A 399 5.97 11.14 -0.15
C ALA A 399 5.42 12.54 0.15
N HIS A 400 5.16 12.78 1.44
CA HIS A 400 4.88 14.08 2.04
C HIS A 400 6.04 14.52 2.94
N LEU A 401 5.97 15.73 3.48
CA LEU A 401 6.82 16.18 4.58
C LEU A 401 6.23 15.69 5.91
N ASP A 402 6.22 14.37 6.09
CA ASP A 402 5.51 13.65 7.16
C ASP A 402 6.43 12.73 7.99
N ALA A 403 7.75 12.96 7.93
CA ALA A 403 8.68 12.20 8.74
C ALA A 403 8.42 12.41 10.23
N GLY A 404 8.34 11.30 10.99
CA GLY A 404 7.95 11.31 12.41
C GLY A 404 6.44 11.35 12.66
N SER A 405 5.60 11.34 11.61
CA SER A 405 4.15 11.30 11.77
C SER A 405 3.69 9.94 12.30
N PHE A 406 2.67 9.98 13.16
CA PHE A 406 2.07 8.80 13.79
C PHE A 406 0.55 8.80 13.66
N VAL A 407 -0.04 7.61 13.78
CA VAL A 407 -1.49 7.41 13.91
C VAL A 407 -1.75 6.60 15.17
N PHE A 408 -2.77 6.97 15.93
CA PHE A 408 -3.15 6.30 17.16
C PHE A 408 -4.64 5.94 17.16
N VAL A 409 -4.91 4.67 17.46
CA VAL A 409 -6.26 4.10 17.59
C VAL A 409 -6.38 3.45 18.94
N ASN A 410 -7.50 3.64 19.60
CA ASN A 410 -7.87 2.94 20.83
C ASN A 410 -9.34 2.58 20.80
N ASN A 411 -9.68 1.32 21.10
CA ASN A 411 -11.05 0.82 21.18
C ASN A 411 -11.90 1.21 19.97
N ASN A 412 -11.38 0.96 18.77
CA ASN A 412 -12.01 1.25 17.48
C ASN A 412 -12.12 2.76 17.14
N ILE A 413 -11.64 3.67 17.96
CA ILE A 413 -11.65 5.11 17.70
C ILE A 413 -10.26 5.56 17.26
N ARG A 414 -10.18 6.22 16.09
CA ARG A 414 -8.94 6.82 15.57
C ARG A 414 -8.80 8.25 16.12
N TRP A 415 -8.00 8.39 17.15
CA TRP A 415 -7.76 9.66 17.85
C TRP A 415 -6.76 10.56 17.14
N ALA A 416 -5.66 9.99 16.67
CA ALA A 416 -4.70 10.66 15.81
C ALA A 416 -4.89 10.15 14.38
N ILE A 417 -5.22 11.05 13.45
CA ILE A 417 -5.47 10.75 12.04
C ILE A 417 -4.37 11.31 11.16
N ASP A 418 -4.27 10.80 9.93
CA ASP A 418 -3.56 11.46 8.83
C ASP A 418 -4.58 11.86 7.76
N LEU A 419 -4.43 13.05 7.16
CA LEU A 419 -5.38 13.60 6.19
C LEU A 419 -5.34 12.86 4.84
N GLY A 420 -4.23 12.17 4.57
CA GLY A 420 -4.00 11.51 3.29
C GLY A 420 -3.87 12.48 2.11
N PRO A 421 -3.99 11.97 0.86
CA PRO A 421 -3.79 12.75 -0.35
C PRO A 421 -4.96 13.70 -0.64
N GLN A 422 -4.71 14.55 -1.63
CA GLN A 422 -5.72 15.31 -2.36
C GLN A 422 -5.78 14.81 -3.80
N ASP A 423 -6.92 14.98 -4.46
CA ASP A 423 -7.09 14.62 -5.87
C ASP A 423 -6.10 15.37 -6.77
N TYR A 424 -5.33 14.62 -7.56
CA TYR A 424 -4.28 15.20 -8.39
C TYR A 424 -4.82 16.13 -9.48
N ASN A 425 -5.93 15.76 -10.11
CA ASN A 425 -6.52 16.60 -11.15
C ASN A 425 -7.00 17.93 -10.58
N SER A 426 -7.51 17.95 -9.34
CA SER A 426 -7.92 19.19 -8.67
C SER A 426 -6.76 20.16 -8.43
N LEU A 427 -5.54 19.65 -8.26
CA LEU A 427 -4.31 20.43 -8.07
C LEU A 427 -3.67 20.80 -9.43
N GLU A 428 -3.49 19.81 -10.32
CA GLU A 428 -2.88 20.00 -11.64
C GLU A 428 -3.67 20.99 -12.51
N SER A 429 -5.02 20.99 -12.44
CA SER A 429 -5.87 21.93 -13.14
C SER A 429 -5.72 23.38 -12.68
N LYS A 430 -5.18 23.58 -11.48
CA LYS A 430 -4.83 24.90 -10.91
C LYS A 430 -3.36 25.26 -11.06
N GLY A 431 -2.59 24.50 -11.85
CA GLY A 431 -1.20 24.77 -12.16
C GLY A 431 -0.19 24.35 -11.12
N ILE A 432 -0.57 23.54 -10.11
CA ILE A 432 0.35 23.04 -9.08
C ILE A 432 1.27 21.96 -9.68
N ASP A 433 2.58 22.19 -9.64
CA ASP A 433 3.59 21.19 -10.02
C ASP A 433 3.77 20.15 -8.88
N LEU A 434 2.99 19.08 -8.95
CA LEU A 434 2.96 18.02 -7.94
C LEU A 434 4.21 17.13 -7.92
N TRP A 435 4.95 17.06 -9.03
CA TRP A 435 5.97 16.03 -9.22
C TRP A 435 7.39 16.54 -9.02
N ASN A 436 7.54 17.85 -8.84
CA ASN A 436 8.78 18.47 -8.40
C ASN A 436 8.97 18.23 -6.89
N ARG A 437 10.15 17.75 -6.49
CA ARG A 437 10.49 17.43 -5.09
C ARG A 437 11.58 18.31 -4.52
N SER A 438 11.93 19.42 -5.19
CA SER A 438 12.85 20.41 -4.63
C SER A 438 12.24 21.06 -3.38
N GLN A 439 13.06 21.66 -2.52
CA GLN A 439 12.59 22.32 -1.29
C GLN A 439 11.58 23.45 -1.57
N GLN A 440 11.65 24.08 -2.72
CA GLN A 440 10.79 25.19 -3.14
C GLN A 440 9.60 24.74 -4.00
N SER A 441 9.36 23.45 -4.11
CA SER A 441 8.28 22.91 -4.94
C SER A 441 6.90 23.39 -4.49
N ASP A 442 5.99 23.60 -5.46
CA ASP A 442 4.58 23.88 -5.21
C ASP A 442 3.89 22.75 -4.45
N ARG A 443 4.38 21.50 -4.59
CA ARG A 443 3.88 20.35 -3.83
C ARG A 443 3.78 20.65 -2.33
N TRP A 444 4.78 21.29 -1.77
CA TRP A 444 4.86 21.58 -0.33
C TRP A 444 4.02 22.77 0.11
N LYS A 445 3.44 23.53 -0.82
CA LYS A 445 2.46 24.59 -0.53
C LYS A 445 1.07 24.00 -0.23
N VAL A 446 0.77 22.79 -0.70
CA VAL A 446 -0.48 22.07 -0.43
C VAL A 446 -0.49 21.66 1.04
N LEU A 447 -1.52 22.06 1.79
CA LEU A 447 -1.62 21.85 3.23
C LEU A 447 -1.43 20.38 3.62
N ARG A 448 -2.07 19.45 2.93
CA ARG A 448 -1.99 18.01 3.23
C ARG A 448 -0.64 17.38 2.96
N TYR A 449 0.27 18.07 2.24
CA TYR A 449 1.56 17.51 1.81
C TYR A 449 2.73 18.01 2.63
N ASN A 450 2.50 18.97 3.53
CA ASN A 450 3.54 19.54 4.37
C ASN A 450 3.39 19.21 5.86
N ASN A 451 4.45 19.44 6.64
CA ASN A 451 4.51 19.04 8.06
C ASN A 451 3.52 19.79 8.98
N PHE A 452 2.89 20.86 8.50
CA PHE A 452 1.88 21.57 9.32
C PHE A 452 0.60 20.76 9.52
N ALA A 453 0.31 19.82 8.60
CA ALA A 453 -0.90 19.00 8.63
C ALA A 453 -0.67 17.57 9.15
N HIS A 454 0.57 17.18 9.39
CA HIS A 454 0.92 15.85 9.88
C HIS A 454 1.19 15.83 11.39
N ASN A 455 1.13 14.64 12.00
CA ASN A 455 1.33 14.42 13.43
C ASN A 455 2.84 14.39 13.77
N THR A 456 3.52 15.47 13.47
CA THR A 456 4.97 15.61 13.64
C THR A 456 5.33 16.98 14.21
N LEU A 457 6.63 17.27 14.32
CA LEU A 457 7.10 18.55 14.81
C LEU A 457 7.17 19.60 13.69
N THR A 458 7.00 20.85 14.09
CA THR A 458 7.32 22.01 13.27
C THR A 458 8.14 22.98 14.10
N PHE A 459 9.28 23.42 13.57
CA PHE A 459 10.16 24.40 14.20
C PHE A 459 10.00 25.73 13.48
N ASN A 460 9.78 26.84 14.21
CA ASN A 460 9.68 28.21 13.69
C ASN A 460 8.71 28.38 12.51
N ASN A 461 7.69 27.53 12.38
CA ASN A 461 6.80 27.47 11.21
C ASN A 461 7.54 27.21 9.86
N GLU A 462 8.61 26.42 9.89
CA GLU A 462 9.36 26.06 8.70
C GLU A 462 9.04 24.61 8.24
N LEU A 463 9.27 24.36 6.95
CA LEU A 463 9.10 23.03 6.35
C LEU A 463 10.24 22.09 6.74
N GLN A 464 9.96 20.80 6.76
CA GLN A 464 11.00 19.76 6.83
C GLN A 464 11.93 19.85 5.62
N ASN A 465 13.20 19.48 5.82
CA ASN A 465 14.19 19.40 4.74
C ASN A 465 13.90 18.18 3.85
N VAL A 466 13.58 18.42 2.58
CA VAL A 466 13.23 17.39 1.59
C VAL A 466 14.36 16.37 1.34
N ASN A 467 15.62 16.76 1.56
CA ASN A 467 16.79 15.89 1.36
C ASN A 467 17.16 15.11 2.65
N GLY A 468 16.42 15.33 3.75
CA GLY A 468 16.60 14.57 4.97
C GLY A 468 16.03 13.16 4.85
N ASN A 469 16.60 12.23 5.61
CA ASN A 469 16.08 10.86 5.73
C ASN A 469 16.02 10.48 7.22
N ALA A 470 14.82 10.25 7.72
CA ALA A 470 14.58 9.86 9.10
C ALA A 470 14.59 8.33 9.24
N THR A 471 15.41 7.81 10.15
CA THR A 471 15.63 6.37 10.33
C THR A 471 15.18 5.87 11.70
N ILE A 472 14.63 4.66 11.78
CA ILE A 472 14.40 3.97 13.05
C ILE A 472 15.75 3.47 13.56
N THR A 473 16.15 3.92 14.74
CA THR A 473 17.45 3.61 15.33
C THR A 473 17.40 2.53 16.41
N GLU A 474 16.27 2.40 17.06
CA GLU A 474 16.07 1.43 18.14
C GLU A 474 14.59 1.07 18.24
N TYR A 475 14.27 -0.18 18.60
CA TYR A 475 12.92 -0.65 18.88
C TYR A 475 12.93 -1.89 19.75
N ALA A 476 11.83 -2.15 20.47
CA ALA A 476 11.62 -3.40 21.20
C ALA A 476 10.12 -3.76 21.26
N ASN A 477 9.86 -5.08 21.28
CA ASN A 477 8.51 -5.66 21.33
C ASN A 477 8.36 -6.51 22.60
N GLU A 478 8.10 -5.86 23.72
CA GLU A 478 7.85 -6.53 24.98
C GLU A 478 6.36 -6.46 25.34
N LYS A 479 5.90 -7.41 26.16
CA LYS A 479 4.47 -7.55 26.48
C LYS A 479 3.85 -6.26 27.03
N ASN A 480 4.57 -5.57 27.91
CA ASN A 480 4.06 -4.40 28.61
C ASN A 480 4.63 -3.08 28.11
N PHE A 481 5.64 -3.09 27.24
CA PHE A 481 6.25 -1.88 26.71
C PHE A 481 6.83 -2.13 25.31
N LYS A 482 6.14 -1.63 24.29
CA LYS A 482 6.60 -1.68 22.90
C LYS A 482 7.01 -0.29 22.48
N TYR A 483 8.16 -0.14 21.84
CA TYR A 483 8.58 1.19 21.40
C TYR A 483 9.39 1.17 20.10
N ALA A 484 9.43 2.33 19.45
CA ALA A 484 10.35 2.64 18.35
C ALA A 484 10.90 4.06 18.52
N ILE A 485 12.19 4.24 18.24
CA ILE A 485 12.89 5.53 18.28
C ILE A 485 13.36 5.88 16.88
N ILE A 486 12.99 7.08 16.42
CA ILE A 486 13.34 7.63 15.11
C ILE A 486 14.29 8.79 15.27
N ASN A 487 15.36 8.79 14.50
CA ASN A 487 16.24 9.95 14.34
C ASN A 487 15.65 10.90 13.28
N LEU A 488 15.08 12.01 13.73
CA LEU A 488 14.52 13.06 12.88
C LEU A 488 15.54 14.17 12.56
N THR A 489 16.75 14.13 13.10
CA THR A 489 17.77 15.17 12.89
C THR A 489 17.99 15.51 11.42
N PRO A 490 18.09 14.56 10.47
CA PRO A 490 18.35 14.89 9.07
C PRO A 490 17.25 15.73 8.42
N VAL A 491 15.99 15.56 8.83
CA VAL A 491 14.85 16.31 8.26
C VAL A 491 14.67 17.69 8.89
N TYR A 492 15.37 17.98 10.01
CA TYR A 492 15.37 19.27 10.71
C TYR A 492 16.77 19.89 10.87
N LYS A 493 17.77 19.42 10.12
CA LYS A 493 19.19 19.77 10.29
C LYS A 493 19.52 21.27 10.18
N THR A 494 18.67 22.06 9.52
CA THR A 494 18.81 23.52 9.38
C THR A 494 18.17 24.30 10.53
N GLN A 495 17.36 23.64 11.36
CA GLN A 495 16.53 24.27 12.37
C GLN A 495 17.02 23.94 13.79
N VAL A 496 17.50 22.71 14.01
CA VAL A 496 18.00 22.25 15.31
C VAL A 496 19.25 21.38 15.13
N LYS A 497 20.03 21.26 16.21
CA LYS A 497 21.25 20.44 16.21
C LYS A 497 20.95 18.96 16.22
N LYS A 498 19.92 18.53 16.98
CA LYS A 498 19.50 17.12 17.10
C LYS A 498 18.03 17.05 17.48
N VAL A 499 17.32 16.06 16.92
CA VAL A 499 15.99 15.69 17.36
C VAL A 499 15.75 14.19 17.20
N MET A 500 15.34 13.55 18.29
CA MET A 500 14.98 12.14 18.36
C MET A 500 13.53 12.03 18.82
N ARG A 501 12.74 11.22 18.15
CA ARG A 501 11.35 10.92 18.55
C ARG A 501 11.22 9.46 18.93
N GLY A 502 10.75 9.21 20.14
CA GLY A 502 10.29 7.89 20.58
C GLY A 502 8.78 7.80 20.61
N THR A 503 8.23 6.67 20.17
CA THR A 503 6.82 6.32 20.36
C THR A 503 6.72 5.00 21.06
N ALA A 504 5.80 4.88 22.02
CA ALA A 504 5.61 3.64 22.77
C ALA A 504 4.13 3.36 23.09
N LEU A 505 3.80 2.08 23.17
CA LEU A 505 2.59 1.57 23.85
C LEU A 505 3.01 0.97 25.18
N SER A 506 2.34 1.39 26.25
CA SER A 506 2.60 0.88 27.61
C SER A 506 1.34 0.27 28.21
N GLY A 507 1.37 -1.04 28.40
CA GLY A 507 0.22 -1.82 28.83
C GLY A 507 -0.97 -1.65 27.87
N MET A 508 -2.16 -1.50 28.47
CA MET A 508 -3.43 -1.25 27.77
C MET A 508 -3.94 0.19 27.99
N ASP A 509 -3.16 1.06 28.66
CA ASP A 509 -3.67 2.27 29.26
C ASP A 509 -3.23 3.55 28.57
N TYR A 510 -2.06 3.57 27.91
CA TYR A 510 -1.54 4.79 27.30
C TYR A 510 -0.51 4.55 26.20
N ALA A 511 -0.44 5.55 25.33
CA ALA A 511 0.64 5.69 24.35
C ALA A 511 1.49 6.92 24.69
N ILE A 512 2.75 6.90 24.28
CA ILE A 512 3.72 7.97 24.53
C ILE A 512 4.31 8.42 23.22
N VAL A 513 4.39 9.74 23.02
CA VAL A 513 5.23 10.38 22.00
C VAL A 513 6.20 11.31 22.71
N ARG A 514 7.49 10.97 22.69
CA ARG A 514 8.55 11.73 23.35
C ARG A 514 9.57 12.24 22.35
N ASP A 515 9.82 13.54 22.39
CA ASP A 515 10.81 14.24 21.59
C ASP A 515 11.96 14.73 22.48
N GLU A 516 13.21 14.38 22.11
CA GLU A 516 14.42 14.90 22.72
C GLU A 516 15.12 15.78 21.71
N ILE A 517 15.30 17.08 22.04
CA ILE A 517 15.68 18.14 21.11
C ILE A 517 16.91 18.89 21.66
N GLU A 518 17.98 18.97 20.88
CA GLU A 518 19.12 19.84 21.13
C GLU A 518 19.05 21.04 20.17
N THR A 519 18.93 22.25 20.73
CA THR A 519 18.90 23.49 19.95
C THR A 519 20.30 23.91 19.53
N ALA A 520 20.40 24.66 18.42
CA ALA A 520 21.62 25.32 17.97
C ALA A 520 21.80 26.68 18.66
N GLN A 521 22.57 27.57 18.04
CA GLN A 521 22.89 28.92 18.58
C GLN A 521 21.68 29.84 18.74
N HIS A 522 20.53 29.49 18.15
CA HIS A 522 19.29 30.24 18.22
C HIS A 522 18.20 29.44 18.94
N GLY A 523 17.37 30.15 19.68
CA GLY A 523 16.17 29.54 20.25
C GLY A 523 15.14 29.24 19.16
N VAL A 524 14.30 28.24 19.38
CA VAL A 524 13.28 27.80 18.43
C VAL A 524 11.92 27.64 19.10
N THR A 525 10.87 28.02 18.39
CA THR A 525 9.49 27.66 18.78
C THR A 525 9.15 26.32 18.15
N VAL A 526 8.77 25.37 18.98
CA VAL A 526 8.36 24.03 18.55
C VAL A 526 6.85 23.92 18.64
N ARG A 527 6.23 23.48 17.56
CA ARG A 527 4.85 23.02 17.54
C ARG A 527 4.83 21.48 17.47
N TRP A 528 4.32 20.84 18.50
CA TRP A 528 3.91 19.43 18.46
C TRP A 528 2.46 19.37 18.00
N ASN A 529 2.19 18.71 16.90
CA ASN A 529 0.89 18.72 16.22
C ASN A 529 0.27 17.33 16.13
N MET A 530 -1.05 17.26 16.27
CA MET A 530 -1.86 16.07 16.04
C MET A 530 -3.19 16.45 15.37
N ALA A 531 -3.47 15.84 14.22
CA ALA A 531 -4.77 15.95 13.55
C ALA A 531 -5.78 15.00 14.18
N THR A 532 -6.99 15.48 14.46
CA THR A 532 -8.05 14.68 15.08
C THR A 532 -9.45 15.09 14.59
N LYS A 533 -10.38 14.14 14.62
CA LYS A 533 -11.83 14.41 14.48
C LYS A 533 -12.54 14.58 15.82
N ALA A 534 -11.84 14.30 16.93
CA ALA A 534 -12.40 14.49 18.24
C ALA A 534 -12.56 15.98 18.57
N LYS A 535 -13.57 16.29 19.39
CA LYS A 535 -13.78 17.64 19.92
C LYS A 535 -12.77 17.92 21.03
N PRO A 536 -11.87 18.90 20.87
CA PRO A 536 -10.90 19.25 21.89
C PRO A 536 -11.47 20.20 22.93
N THR A 537 -11.00 20.04 24.18
CA THR A 537 -11.19 20.99 25.30
C THR A 537 -9.84 21.18 25.97
N ILE A 538 -9.30 22.40 25.96
CA ILE A 538 -8.09 22.74 26.71
C ILE A 538 -8.45 22.85 28.17
N ILE A 539 -7.89 22.00 29.02
CA ILE A 539 -8.11 22.00 30.48
C ILE A 539 -7.13 22.96 31.14
N ASP A 540 -5.87 22.87 30.75
CA ASP A 540 -4.78 23.76 31.20
C ASP A 540 -3.67 23.78 30.13
N ASN A 541 -2.56 24.48 30.40
CA ASN A 541 -1.45 24.59 29.46
C ASN A 541 -0.77 23.25 29.12
N HIS A 542 -0.97 22.22 29.94
CA HIS A 542 -0.35 20.89 29.77
C HIS A 542 -1.35 19.80 29.40
N THR A 543 -2.66 20.12 29.40
CA THR A 543 -3.70 19.09 29.29
C THR A 543 -4.77 19.48 28.29
N ILE A 544 -4.99 18.60 27.30
CA ILE A 544 -6.11 18.68 26.36
C ILE A 544 -6.95 17.42 26.51
N GLN A 545 -8.26 17.57 26.71
CA GLN A 545 -9.21 16.48 26.63
C GLN A 545 -9.81 16.43 25.24
N LEU A 546 -9.86 15.25 24.66
CA LEU A 546 -10.53 14.94 23.40
C LEU A 546 -11.78 14.10 23.67
N ALA A 547 -12.88 14.41 22.98
CA ALA A 547 -14.12 13.65 23.07
C ALA A 547 -14.59 13.21 21.67
N GLN A 548 -14.84 11.93 21.48
CA GLN A 548 -15.32 11.35 20.22
C GLN A 548 -16.15 10.09 20.52
N GLU A 549 -17.31 9.94 19.88
CA GLU A 549 -18.17 8.73 19.99
C GLU A 549 -18.52 8.31 21.43
N GLY A 550 -18.65 9.28 22.32
CA GLY A 550 -18.96 9.04 23.75
C GLY A 550 -17.74 8.71 24.61
N GLU A 551 -16.57 8.52 24.01
CA GLU A 551 -15.32 8.23 24.70
C GLU A 551 -14.45 9.48 24.88
N THR A 552 -13.47 9.40 25.77
CA THR A 552 -12.52 10.49 26.04
C THR A 552 -11.09 10.01 26.00
N LEU A 553 -10.19 10.85 25.46
CA LEU A 553 -8.75 10.70 25.51
C LEU A 553 -8.14 11.95 26.14
N ILE A 554 -7.16 11.79 27.02
CA ILE A 554 -6.40 12.92 27.60
C ILE A 554 -5.01 12.96 26.92
N LEU A 555 -4.65 14.13 26.39
CA LEU A 555 -3.29 14.46 26.01
C LEU A 555 -2.65 15.22 27.17
N LYS A 556 -1.58 14.65 27.75
CA LYS A 556 -0.83 15.27 28.85
C LYS A 556 0.58 15.56 28.38
N ALA A 557 0.96 16.84 28.35
CA ALA A 557 2.30 17.28 27.96
C ALA A 557 3.20 17.47 29.18
N GLU A 558 4.44 17.03 29.04
CA GLU A 558 5.54 17.26 30.01
C GLU A 558 6.73 17.83 29.23
N SER A 559 7.36 18.87 29.77
CA SER A 559 8.55 19.50 29.18
C SER A 559 9.38 20.15 30.30
N ASN A 560 10.66 20.37 30.03
CA ASN A 560 11.54 21.14 30.88
C ASN A 560 11.45 22.68 30.63
N GLU A 561 10.67 23.09 29.63
CA GLU A 561 10.34 24.49 29.35
C GLU A 561 8.81 24.69 29.43
N GLN A 562 8.36 25.93 29.46
CA GLN A 562 6.95 26.26 29.55
C GLN A 562 6.19 25.81 28.28
N VAL A 563 5.16 25.01 28.48
CA VAL A 563 4.29 24.47 27.41
C VAL A 563 3.00 25.30 27.35
N VAL A 564 2.45 25.45 26.16
CA VAL A 564 1.14 26.06 25.94
C VAL A 564 0.29 25.13 25.07
N ALA A 565 -0.82 24.64 25.61
CA ALA A 565 -1.80 23.87 24.88
C ALA A 565 -2.51 24.75 23.83
N LYS A 566 -2.63 24.28 22.61
CA LYS A 566 -3.24 25.02 21.49
C LYS A 566 -4.10 24.13 20.59
N THR A 567 -5.01 24.77 19.89
CA THR A 567 -5.72 24.23 18.75
C THR A 567 -5.46 25.10 17.52
N TRP A 568 -5.42 24.47 16.34
CA TRP A 568 -5.27 25.19 15.09
C TRP A 568 -6.34 24.73 14.10
N ASN A 569 -6.74 25.64 13.23
CA ASN A 569 -7.73 25.34 12.20
C ASN A 569 -7.13 24.44 11.12
N ALA A 570 -7.87 23.40 10.71
CA ALA A 570 -7.54 22.52 9.60
C ALA A 570 -8.21 22.93 8.27
N SER A 571 -8.88 24.08 8.23
CA SER A 571 -9.49 24.60 7.01
C SER A 571 -8.45 24.93 5.96
N PRO A 572 -8.83 24.86 4.67
CA PRO A 572 -7.98 25.29 3.57
C PRO A 572 -7.42 26.70 3.78
N THR A 573 -6.16 26.90 3.49
CA THR A 573 -5.49 28.21 3.53
C THR A 573 -5.38 28.84 2.14
N THR A 574 -5.63 28.04 1.10
CA THR A 574 -5.61 28.46 -0.31
C THR A 574 -6.84 27.89 -1.03
N GLU A 575 -7.13 28.43 -2.21
CA GLU A 575 -8.25 27.97 -3.06
C GLU A 575 -8.02 26.59 -3.70
N TYR A 576 -6.78 26.11 -3.73
CA TYR A 576 -6.45 24.77 -4.24
C TYR A 576 -6.45 23.68 -3.17
N ASP A 577 -6.41 24.05 -1.88
CA ASP A 577 -6.46 23.06 -0.80
C ASP A 577 -7.85 22.41 -0.68
N ALA A 578 -7.88 21.10 -0.51
CA ALA A 578 -9.12 20.40 -0.22
C ALA A 578 -9.63 20.69 1.20
N PRO A 579 -10.94 20.74 1.41
CA PRO A 579 -11.51 20.92 2.73
C PRO A 579 -11.24 19.69 3.64
N ASN A 580 -11.15 19.96 4.94
CA ASN A 580 -10.92 18.93 5.97
C ASN A 580 -12.11 18.97 6.99
N PRO A 581 -13.34 18.58 6.58
CA PRO A 581 -14.52 18.74 7.41
C PRO A 581 -14.39 17.90 8.70
N GLY A 582 -14.71 18.52 9.84
CA GLY A 582 -14.67 17.88 11.15
C GLY A 582 -13.27 17.61 11.70
N VAL A 583 -12.22 18.11 11.06
CA VAL A 583 -10.84 17.97 11.55
C VAL A 583 -10.40 19.24 12.28
N THR A 584 -9.68 19.04 13.38
CA THR A 584 -8.97 20.07 14.13
C THR A 584 -7.54 19.60 14.37
N PHE A 585 -6.58 20.52 14.32
CA PHE A 585 -5.23 20.26 14.82
C PHE A 585 -5.18 20.64 16.30
N VAL A 586 -4.62 19.74 17.11
CA VAL A 586 -4.43 19.95 18.55
C VAL A 586 -2.98 19.69 18.92
N GLY A 587 -2.51 20.30 19.99
CA GLY A 587 -1.17 20.01 20.46
C GLY A 587 -0.61 21.08 21.37
N PHE A 588 0.71 21.20 21.36
CA PHE A 588 1.45 21.98 22.31
C PHE A 588 2.52 22.80 21.61
N GLU A 589 2.69 24.05 22.06
CA GLU A 589 3.75 24.92 21.63
C GLU A 589 4.71 25.18 22.78
N VAL A 590 6.00 25.16 22.50
CA VAL A 590 7.03 25.41 23.49
C VAL A 590 8.18 26.19 22.86
N TYR A 591 8.70 27.21 23.57
CA TYR A 591 9.92 27.91 23.17
C TYR A 591 11.11 27.26 23.85
N LEU A 592 12.06 26.79 23.04
CA LEU A 592 13.32 26.19 23.48
C LEU A 592 14.46 27.20 23.39
N LYS A 593 15.22 27.37 24.47
CA LYS A 593 16.34 28.29 24.54
C LYS A 593 17.52 27.88 23.62
N PRO A 594 18.37 28.83 23.21
CA PRO A 594 19.61 28.53 22.48
C PRO A 594 20.51 27.55 23.24
N ASN A 595 21.26 26.71 22.50
CA ASN A 595 22.29 25.81 23.04
C ASN A 595 21.79 24.95 24.23
N SER A 596 20.59 24.48 24.21
CA SER A 596 19.96 23.72 25.29
C SER A 596 19.50 22.33 24.85
N SER A 597 19.44 21.42 25.82
CA SER A 597 18.87 20.07 25.65
C SER A 597 17.51 20.04 26.28
N ASN A 598 16.51 19.70 25.50
CA ASN A 598 15.10 19.79 25.88
C ASN A 598 14.36 18.47 25.67
N MET A 599 13.25 18.33 26.37
CA MET A 599 12.34 17.24 26.26
C MET A 599 10.90 17.79 26.14
N LEU A 600 10.15 17.21 25.19
CA LEU A 600 8.71 17.36 25.12
C LEU A 600 8.09 15.97 25.02
N GLN A 601 7.33 15.55 26.01
CA GLN A 601 6.61 14.28 26.01
C GLN A 601 5.12 14.55 26.03
N VAL A 602 4.38 13.89 25.14
CA VAL A 602 2.91 13.87 25.16
C VAL A 602 2.47 12.44 25.40
N THR A 603 1.77 12.25 26.53
CA THR A 603 1.15 10.97 26.88
C THR A 603 -0.33 11.01 26.50
N LEU A 604 -0.76 10.02 25.72
CA LEU A 604 -2.13 9.81 25.29
C LEU A 604 -2.76 8.80 26.24
N ILE A 605 -3.59 9.27 27.17
CA ILE A 605 -4.13 8.48 28.28
C ILE A 605 -5.56 8.05 27.95
N THR A 606 -5.76 6.76 27.83
CA THR A 606 -7.06 6.14 27.48
C THR A 606 -7.89 5.76 28.72
N ASN A 607 -7.22 5.55 29.85
CA ASN A 607 -7.85 5.21 31.13
C ASN A 607 -7.45 6.21 32.21
N LYS A 608 -8.40 6.98 32.71
CA LYS A 608 -8.17 8.04 33.72
C LYS A 608 -7.60 7.53 35.05
N ASN A 609 -7.74 6.24 35.34
CA ASN A 609 -7.27 5.61 36.57
C ASN A 609 -5.86 5.01 36.45
N SER A 610 -5.22 5.12 35.26
CA SER A 610 -3.89 4.58 35.05
C SER A 610 -2.83 5.44 35.74
N ASN A 611 -1.89 4.77 36.39
CA ASN A 611 -0.74 5.43 37.01
C ASN A 611 0.39 5.57 35.97
N TYR A 612 0.48 6.74 35.31
CA TYR A 612 1.46 7.06 34.27
C TYR A 612 2.68 7.84 34.78
N GLU A 613 2.76 8.11 36.10
CA GLU A 613 3.72 9.05 36.70
C GLU A 613 5.21 8.67 36.60
N ASN A 614 5.55 7.46 36.16
CA ASN A 614 6.93 6.95 36.17
C ASN A 614 7.59 6.79 34.79
N LEU A 615 7.04 7.38 33.71
CA LEU A 615 7.53 7.16 32.35
C LEU A 615 8.38 8.31 31.77
N THR A 616 8.93 9.13 32.63
CA THR A 616 9.74 10.31 32.26
C THR A 616 11.20 9.99 31.92
N LYS A 617 11.56 8.70 31.72
CA LYS A 617 12.95 8.32 31.39
C LYS A 617 13.33 8.77 29.99
N GLN A 618 14.62 9.16 29.84
CA GLN A 618 15.19 9.51 28.53
C GLN A 618 15.07 8.34 27.55
N LEU A 619 15.01 8.63 26.24
CA LEU A 619 14.88 7.62 25.19
C LEU A 619 15.93 6.51 25.29
N LYS A 620 17.19 6.89 25.61
CA LYS A 620 18.29 5.91 25.83
C LYS A 620 18.03 4.89 26.94
N ASP A 621 17.11 5.19 27.85
CA ASP A 621 16.77 4.34 29.00
C ASP A 621 15.53 3.48 28.74
N TRP A 622 14.83 3.66 27.61
CA TRP A 622 13.63 2.90 27.30
C TRP A 622 13.88 1.40 27.23
N LYS A 623 15.05 0.97 26.80
CA LYS A 623 15.48 -0.44 26.86
C LYS A 623 15.49 -1.04 28.28
N LYS A 624 15.49 -0.22 29.35
CA LYS A 624 15.40 -0.68 30.73
C LYS A 624 13.99 -1.04 31.18
N TYR A 625 12.95 -0.60 30.44
CA TYR A 625 11.57 -1.05 30.67
C TYR A 625 11.27 -2.41 30.08
N VAL A 626 12.20 -2.95 29.29
CA VAL A 626 12.12 -4.19 28.54
C VAL A 626 12.59 -5.40 29.35
N ARG A 627 12.95 -5.21 30.65
CA ARG A 627 13.45 -6.28 31.55
C ARG A 627 12.40 -6.75 32.54
#